data_992ad7d763c9f8928bd04524ce56749a
#
_entry.id   992ad7d763c9f8928bd04524ce56749a
#
_cell.length_a   1.000
_cell.length_b   1.000
_cell.length_c   1.000
_cell.angle_alpha   90.00
_cell.angle_beta   90.00
_cell.angle_gamma   90.00
#
_symmetry.space_group_name_H-M   'P 1'
#
loop_
_entity.id
_entity.type
_entity.pdbx_description
1 polymer ?
#
loop_
_entity_poly.entity_id
_entity_poly.type
_entity_poly.pdbx_seq_one_letter_code
_entity_poly.pdbx_strand_id
1 'polypeptide(L)'
;MKKRLKKLLLCMMVVLSVSLFNLFQVTAVDVNKSCSLTLNECLSGLNVHLYRVASISDDGSYHYTEDFKEAEKNTTVDLNKLESSEDLKNAAITLKGYTANVEGITKQATSSTLTYTNLKTGLYLITADNLEREDKTYTYLPYLISLPQKTSYDVSIDFIKYSEIRSHEYKIVKHWKDNGNTHPDSIEVELYDGSTLVKTITLDAEHNYAYSWKTEKAINYSIKEKNVKGYKGIVSTSSNDSKTEYIITNTSIDTPKNNTQVKTGDMTRIQHYLSLMCGAGLILILLGSFIRYEKD
;
A
#
# COMPACT_ATOMS: atom_id res chain seq x y z
N MET A 1 27.08 53.29 8.12
CA MET A 1 25.95 52.50 8.63
C MET A 1 25.54 51.32 7.75
N LYS A 2 25.24 51.51 6.46
CA LYS A 2 24.75 50.47 5.54
C LYS A 2 25.65 49.22 5.39
N LYS A 3 27.00 49.33 5.42
CA LYS A 3 27.92 48.17 5.32
C LYS A 3 27.94 47.31 6.58
N ARG A 4 27.74 47.86 7.79
CA ARG A 4 27.69 47.12 9.03
C ARG A 4 26.36 46.37 9.17
N LEU A 5 25.26 46.99 8.71
CA LEU A 5 23.94 46.36 8.70
C LEU A 5 23.86 45.14 7.73
N LYS A 6 24.47 45.23 6.54
CA LYS A 6 24.57 44.11 5.60
C LYS A 6 25.40 42.93 6.16
N LYS A 7 26.50 43.20 6.85
CA LYS A 7 27.28 42.13 7.52
C LYS A 7 26.53 41.47 8.69
N LEU A 8 25.76 42.25 9.43
CA LEU A 8 24.91 41.73 10.50
C LEU A 8 23.79 40.86 9.97
N LEU A 9 23.14 41.29 8.86
CA LEU A 9 22.10 40.54 8.17
C LEU A 9 22.62 39.23 7.55
N LEU A 10 23.86 39.27 7.00
CA LEU A 10 24.50 38.06 6.44
C LEU A 10 24.88 37.05 7.54
N CYS A 11 25.41 37.52 8.68
CA CYS A 11 25.69 36.67 9.84
C CYS A 11 24.41 36.07 10.42
N MET A 12 23.30 36.84 10.48
CA MET A 12 21.98 36.33 10.95
C MET A 12 21.39 35.27 10.01
N MET A 13 21.54 35.42 8.68
CA MET A 13 21.11 34.40 7.73
C MET A 13 21.95 33.12 7.81
N VAL A 14 23.25 33.21 8.03
CA VAL A 14 24.12 32.04 8.21
C VAL A 14 23.80 31.31 9.53
N VAL A 15 23.54 32.05 10.61
CA VAL A 15 23.11 31.44 11.88
C VAL A 15 21.73 30.81 11.78
N LEU A 16 20.79 31.41 11.02
CA LEU A 16 19.46 30.83 10.77
C LEU A 16 19.54 29.57 9.90
N SER A 17 20.45 29.52 8.92
CA SER A 17 20.64 28.33 8.07
C SER A 17 21.27 27.17 8.84
N VAL A 18 22.18 27.45 9.76
CA VAL A 18 22.79 26.41 10.63
C VAL A 18 21.81 25.89 11.67
N SER A 19 20.89 26.72 12.18
CA SER A 19 19.86 26.27 13.13
C SER A 19 18.72 25.47 12.48
N LEU A 20 18.47 25.66 11.16
CA LEU A 20 17.50 24.85 10.41
C LEU A 20 18.04 23.45 10.03
N PHE A 21 19.37 23.28 9.97
CA PHE A 21 19.98 21.99 9.67
C PHE A 21 19.92 20.99 10.85
N ASN A 22 19.66 21.47 12.08
CA ASN A 22 19.54 20.59 13.26
C ASN A 22 18.12 20.06 13.53
N LEU A 23 17.13 20.35 12.65
CA LEU A 23 15.74 19.93 12.86
C LEU A 23 15.38 18.58 12.20
N PHE A 24 16.29 17.99 11.44
CA PHE A 24 16.13 16.65 10.90
C PHE A 24 17.22 15.71 11.47
N GLN A 25 17.22 15.50 12.78
CA GLN A 25 17.79 14.26 13.28
C GLN A 25 16.83 13.14 12.87
N VAL A 26 17.08 12.52 11.74
CA VAL A 26 16.62 11.15 11.50
C VAL A 26 17.33 10.32 12.55
N THR A 27 16.65 10.04 13.65
CA THR A 27 17.15 9.10 14.64
C THR A 27 17.19 7.75 13.97
N ALA A 28 18.39 7.26 13.68
CA ALA A 28 18.59 5.93 13.12
C ALA A 28 17.88 4.90 14.00
N VAL A 29 17.20 3.97 13.37
CA VAL A 29 16.53 2.85 14.07
C VAL A 29 17.62 1.90 14.57
N ASP A 30 17.69 1.66 15.89
CA ASP A 30 18.51 0.57 16.40
C ASP A 30 17.83 -0.76 16.12
N VAL A 31 18.21 -1.37 15.00
CA VAL A 31 17.63 -2.63 14.50
C VAL A 31 17.89 -3.83 15.40
N ASN A 32 18.85 -3.74 16.33
CA ASN A 32 19.20 -4.80 17.27
C ASN A 32 18.40 -4.73 18.58
N LYS A 33 17.73 -3.62 18.82
CA LYS A 33 16.93 -3.42 20.02
C LYS A 33 15.62 -4.18 19.92
N SER A 34 15.29 -4.90 21.01
CA SER A 34 14.01 -5.60 21.13
C SER A 34 12.85 -4.63 21.33
N CYS A 35 11.72 -4.96 20.74
CA CYS A 35 10.47 -4.20 20.86
C CYS A 35 9.43 -4.95 21.70
N SER A 36 8.48 -4.19 22.24
CA SER A 36 7.23 -4.73 22.77
C SER A 36 6.02 -4.04 22.12
N LEU A 37 4.92 -4.78 22.03
CA LEU A 37 3.63 -4.28 21.53
C LEU A 37 2.55 -4.63 22.53
N THR A 38 1.86 -3.62 23.04
CA THR A 38 0.67 -3.78 23.89
C THR A 38 -0.56 -3.31 23.14
N LEU A 39 -1.52 -4.20 23.01
CA LEU A 39 -2.85 -3.94 22.46
C LEU A 39 -3.80 -3.71 23.63
N ASN A 40 -4.38 -2.51 23.73
CA ASN A 40 -5.39 -2.20 24.72
C ASN A 40 -6.78 -2.43 24.17
N GLU A 41 -7.77 -2.49 25.06
CA GLU A 41 -9.20 -2.64 24.75
C GLU A 41 -9.51 -3.93 23.95
N CYS A 42 -8.70 -4.96 24.10
CA CYS A 42 -9.00 -6.28 23.58
C CYS A 42 -10.26 -6.88 24.23
N LEU A 43 -11.07 -7.54 23.43
CA LEU A 43 -12.14 -8.37 23.97
C LEU A 43 -11.55 -9.71 24.47
N SER A 44 -11.87 -10.07 25.71
CA SER A 44 -11.45 -11.38 26.27
C SER A 44 -11.97 -12.53 25.40
N GLY A 45 -11.15 -13.52 25.13
CA GLY A 45 -11.43 -14.64 24.22
C GLY A 45 -10.98 -14.41 22.78
N LEU A 46 -10.60 -13.18 22.40
CA LEU A 46 -10.15 -12.86 21.08
C LEU A 46 -8.77 -13.46 20.80
N ASN A 47 -8.63 -14.24 19.73
CA ASN A 47 -7.33 -14.67 19.21
C ASN A 47 -6.77 -13.58 18.30
N VAL A 48 -5.57 -13.12 18.60
CA VAL A 48 -4.85 -12.11 17.83
C VAL A 48 -3.56 -12.72 17.28
N HIS A 49 -3.32 -12.50 15.99
CA HIS A 49 -2.17 -13.01 15.25
C HIS A 49 -1.26 -11.85 14.84
N LEU A 50 0.02 -12.01 15.07
CA LEU A 50 1.04 -11.02 14.74
C LEU A 50 2.04 -11.64 13.75
N TYR A 51 2.17 -11.05 12.57
CA TYR A 51 3.08 -11.49 11.51
C TYR A 51 4.10 -10.39 11.22
N ARG A 52 5.39 -10.72 11.20
CA ARG A 52 6.43 -9.79 10.79
C ARG A 52 6.54 -9.77 9.26
N VAL A 53 5.93 -8.75 8.64
CA VAL A 53 5.88 -8.59 7.18
C VAL A 53 7.23 -8.16 6.61
N ALA A 54 7.91 -7.23 7.30
CA ALA A 54 9.18 -6.68 6.83
C ALA A 54 10.15 -6.43 7.97
N SER A 55 11.44 -6.50 7.66
CA SER A 55 12.49 -5.89 8.46
C SER A 55 12.56 -4.39 8.19
N ILE A 56 13.14 -3.64 9.11
CA ILE A 56 13.46 -2.22 8.94
C ILE A 56 14.97 -2.08 8.99
N SER A 57 15.55 -1.27 8.10
CA SER A 57 16.97 -0.91 8.11
C SER A 57 17.22 0.36 8.94
N ASP A 58 18.49 0.68 9.19
CA ASP A 58 18.89 1.82 10.01
C ASP A 58 18.40 3.16 9.44
N ASP A 59 18.22 3.24 8.14
CA ASP A 59 17.68 4.40 7.41
C ASP A 59 16.15 4.49 7.44
N GLY A 60 15.47 3.50 8.05
CA GLY A 60 14.02 3.43 8.15
C GLY A 60 13.32 2.74 6.98
N SER A 61 14.05 2.21 6.00
CA SER A 61 13.45 1.51 4.86
C SER A 61 12.98 0.11 5.23
N TYR A 62 11.84 -0.32 4.67
CA TYR A 62 11.27 -1.65 4.87
C TYR A 62 11.69 -2.61 3.77
N HIS A 63 12.03 -3.84 4.16
CA HIS A 63 12.37 -4.96 3.26
C HIS A 63 11.53 -6.16 3.64
N TYR A 64 10.75 -6.69 2.72
CA TYR A 64 9.93 -7.88 2.96
C TYR A 64 10.74 -9.03 3.56
N THR A 65 10.16 -9.73 4.53
CA THR A 65 10.72 -10.98 5.06
C THR A 65 10.57 -12.10 4.01
N GLU A 66 11.33 -13.19 4.18
CA GLU A 66 11.20 -14.35 3.29
C GLU A 66 9.77 -14.91 3.26
N ASP A 67 9.07 -14.88 4.41
CA ASP A 67 7.69 -15.34 4.54
C ASP A 67 6.69 -14.52 3.69
N PHE A 68 7.03 -13.27 3.36
CA PHE A 68 6.21 -12.37 2.56
C PHE A 68 6.78 -12.06 1.17
N LYS A 69 7.78 -12.81 0.70
CA LYS A 69 8.36 -12.66 -0.65
C LYS A 69 7.35 -12.85 -1.77
N GLU A 70 6.36 -13.71 -1.59
CA GLU A 70 5.27 -13.87 -2.56
C GLU A 70 4.40 -12.62 -2.63
N ALA A 71 4.11 -11.96 -1.50
CA ALA A 71 3.38 -10.70 -1.48
C ALA A 71 4.14 -9.59 -2.21
N GLU A 72 5.47 -9.48 -2.00
CA GLU A 72 6.32 -8.53 -2.72
C GLU A 72 6.24 -8.70 -4.23
N LYS A 73 6.21 -9.95 -4.72
CA LYS A 73 6.20 -10.26 -6.15
C LYS A 73 4.82 -10.08 -6.81
N ASN A 74 3.76 -10.35 -6.07
CA ASN A 74 2.42 -10.54 -6.64
C ASN A 74 1.41 -9.44 -6.25
N THR A 75 1.85 -8.38 -5.53
CA THR A 75 0.99 -7.25 -5.18
C THR A 75 1.60 -5.92 -5.61
N THR A 76 0.80 -4.85 -5.54
CA THR A 76 1.25 -3.47 -5.74
C THR A 76 1.68 -2.79 -4.45
N VAL A 77 1.75 -3.51 -3.33
CA VAL A 77 2.06 -2.95 -2.02
C VAL A 77 3.54 -2.58 -1.96
N ASP A 78 3.82 -1.29 -2.00
CA ASP A 78 5.15 -0.73 -1.74
C ASP A 78 5.18 -0.24 -0.29
N LEU A 79 5.85 -1.00 0.58
CA LEU A 79 5.88 -0.73 2.03
C LEU A 79 6.54 0.61 2.39
N ASN A 80 7.32 1.16 1.48
CA ASN A 80 8.03 2.43 1.65
C ASN A 80 7.23 3.64 1.13
N LYS A 81 6.01 3.41 0.62
CA LYS A 81 5.13 4.45 0.07
C LYS A 81 3.73 4.45 0.68
N LEU A 82 3.57 3.92 1.89
CA LEU A 82 2.30 3.92 2.60
C LEU A 82 2.14 5.23 3.37
N GLU A 83 1.58 6.25 2.72
CA GLU A 83 1.54 7.62 3.25
C GLU A 83 0.22 7.95 3.96
N SER A 84 -0.88 7.29 3.59
CA SER A 84 -2.20 7.53 4.16
C SER A 84 -2.70 6.37 5.03
N SER A 85 -3.68 6.66 5.88
CA SER A 85 -4.38 5.61 6.66
C SER A 85 -5.11 4.63 5.74
N GLU A 86 -5.54 5.07 4.57
CA GLU A 86 -6.19 4.22 3.57
C GLU A 86 -5.18 3.29 2.90
N ASP A 87 -3.99 3.78 2.56
CA ASP A 87 -2.90 2.95 2.02
C ASP A 87 -2.51 1.85 3.00
N LEU A 88 -2.34 2.21 4.28
CA LEU A 88 -2.04 1.24 5.35
C LEU A 88 -3.13 0.18 5.49
N LYS A 89 -4.41 0.60 5.47
CA LYS A 89 -5.57 -0.31 5.55
C LYS A 89 -5.60 -1.26 4.34
N ASN A 90 -5.48 -0.74 3.13
CA ASN A 90 -5.54 -1.53 1.90
C ASN A 90 -4.35 -2.49 1.80
N ALA A 91 -3.16 -2.05 2.19
CA ALA A 91 -1.97 -2.90 2.29
C ALA A 91 -2.18 -4.02 3.31
N ALA A 92 -2.72 -3.72 4.50
CA ALA A 92 -3.00 -4.73 5.52
C ALA A 92 -3.98 -5.80 5.03
N ILE A 93 -5.07 -5.41 4.36
CA ILE A 93 -6.05 -6.33 3.78
C ILE A 93 -5.40 -7.21 2.71
N THR A 94 -4.59 -6.62 1.83
CA THR A 94 -3.89 -7.36 0.78
C THR A 94 -2.89 -8.37 1.37
N LEU A 95 -2.07 -7.93 2.32
CA LEU A 95 -1.04 -8.76 2.94
C LEU A 95 -1.61 -9.89 3.79
N LYS A 96 -2.82 -9.73 4.37
CA LYS A 96 -3.52 -10.81 5.06
C LYS A 96 -3.70 -12.04 4.16
N GLY A 97 -3.86 -11.87 2.85
CA GLY A 97 -3.98 -12.99 1.89
C GLY A 97 -2.75 -13.88 1.79
N TYR A 98 -1.64 -13.42 2.31
CA TYR A 98 -0.36 -14.14 2.26
C TYR A 98 0.03 -14.76 3.60
N THR A 99 -0.87 -14.75 4.61
CA THR A 99 -0.58 -15.30 5.95
C THR A 99 -0.85 -16.79 6.06
N ALA A 100 -1.51 -17.43 5.11
CA ALA A 100 -1.98 -18.83 5.22
C ALA A 100 -0.88 -19.86 5.51
N ASN A 101 0.36 -19.60 5.02
CA ASN A 101 1.51 -20.48 5.22
C ASN A 101 2.64 -19.82 6.01
N VAL A 102 2.32 -18.74 6.72
CA VAL A 102 3.28 -17.97 7.52
C VAL A 102 3.06 -18.26 8.98
N GLU A 103 4.11 -18.66 9.69
CA GLU A 103 4.06 -18.83 11.12
C GLU A 103 4.00 -17.48 11.83
N GLY A 104 2.84 -17.14 12.38
CA GLY A 104 2.59 -15.94 13.18
C GLY A 104 2.66 -16.22 14.68
N ILE A 105 2.85 -15.15 15.45
CA ILE A 105 2.74 -15.22 16.92
C ILE A 105 1.26 -15.05 17.27
N THR A 106 0.61 -16.14 17.67
CA THR A 106 -0.80 -16.10 18.09
C THR A 106 -0.91 -16.04 19.61
N LYS A 107 -1.74 -15.12 20.11
CA LYS A 107 -2.11 -15.03 21.52
C LYS A 107 -3.61 -14.81 21.67
N GLN A 108 -4.20 -15.41 22.71
CA GLN A 108 -5.58 -15.15 23.11
C GLN A 108 -5.61 -14.06 24.17
N ALA A 109 -6.46 -13.07 23.99
CA ALA A 109 -6.70 -12.04 24.99
C ALA A 109 -7.51 -12.62 26.15
N THR A 110 -6.95 -12.61 27.35
CA THR A 110 -7.63 -13.03 28.61
C THR A 110 -8.12 -11.83 29.41
N SER A 111 -7.71 -10.64 29.04
CA SER A 111 -8.11 -9.37 29.65
C SER A 111 -8.27 -8.29 28.55
N SER A 112 -8.50 -7.05 28.96
CA SER A 112 -8.57 -5.90 28.04
C SER A 112 -7.20 -5.51 27.44
N THR A 113 -6.11 -6.15 27.86
CA THR A 113 -4.77 -5.91 27.35
C THR A 113 -4.12 -7.19 26.88
N LEU A 114 -3.36 -7.12 25.77
CA LEU A 114 -2.59 -8.23 25.22
C LEU A 114 -1.19 -7.71 24.86
N THR A 115 -0.16 -8.32 25.45
CA THR A 115 1.22 -7.85 25.24
C THR A 115 2.07 -8.92 24.54
N TYR A 116 2.80 -8.47 23.52
CA TYR A 116 3.86 -9.20 22.83
C TYR A 116 5.22 -8.57 23.23
N THR A 117 6.17 -9.40 23.59
CA THR A 117 7.51 -8.99 24.02
C THR A 117 8.59 -9.65 23.17
N ASN A 118 9.81 -9.13 23.23
CA ASN A 118 10.96 -9.68 22.51
C ASN A 118 10.77 -9.71 20.99
N LEU A 119 10.06 -8.71 20.47
CA LEU A 119 9.83 -8.57 19.03
C LEU A 119 11.08 -7.94 18.37
N LYS A 120 11.43 -8.42 17.17
CA LYS A 120 12.43 -7.75 16.32
C LYS A 120 11.84 -6.45 15.77
N THR A 121 12.68 -5.48 15.44
CA THR A 121 12.26 -4.28 14.71
C THR A 121 11.72 -4.63 13.31
N GLY A 122 10.73 -3.90 12.83
CA GLY A 122 10.14 -4.11 11.50
C GLY A 122 8.69 -3.67 11.38
N LEU A 123 8.07 -4.03 10.27
CA LEU A 123 6.65 -3.82 10.03
C LEU A 123 5.89 -5.10 10.34
N TYR A 124 4.83 -4.98 11.13
CA TYR A 124 4.00 -6.08 11.57
C TYR A 124 2.58 -5.96 11.07
N LEU A 125 2.02 -7.06 10.62
CA LEU A 125 0.61 -7.22 10.33
C LEU A 125 -0.06 -7.84 11.56
N ILE A 126 -1.09 -7.16 12.07
CA ILE A 126 -1.96 -7.63 13.13
C ILE A 126 -3.26 -8.08 12.49
N THR A 127 -3.68 -9.30 12.78
CA THR A 127 -5.01 -9.82 12.43
C THR A 127 -5.67 -10.41 13.66
N ALA A 128 -6.97 -10.60 13.61
CA ALA A 128 -7.69 -11.31 14.67
C ALA A 128 -8.78 -12.20 14.07
N ASP A 129 -9.13 -13.25 14.79
CA ASP A 129 -10.29 -14.07 14.45
C ASP A 129 -11.59 -13.30 14.70
N ASN A 130 -12.67 -13.73 14.05
CA ASN A 130 -13.98 -13.25 14.41
C ASN A 130 -14.34 -13.77 15.82
N LEU A 131 -14.86 -12.90 16.65
CA LEU A 131 -15.32 -13.27 17.99
C LEU A 131 -16.84 -13.20 18.05
N GLU A 132 -17.47 -14.34 18.32
CA GLU A 132 -18.91 -14.42 18.56
C GLU A 132 -19.21 -14.29 20.05
N ARG A 133 -20.08 -13.35 20.42
CA ARG A 133 -20.59 -13.15 21.76
C ARG A 133 -22.06 -12.84 21.70
N GLU A 134 -22.86 -13.62 22.43
CA GLU A 134 -24.32 -13.50 22.45
C GLU A 134 -24.86 -13.59 21.00
N ASP A 135 -25.51 -12.54 20.50
CA ASP A 135 -26.07 -12.41 19.16
C ASP A 135 -25.19 -11.55 18.21
N LYS A 136 -23.96 -11.21 18.64
CA LYS A 136 -23.05 -10.32 17.93
C LYS A 136 -21.80 -11.01 17.47
N THR A 137 -21.41 -10.73 16.23
CA THR A 137 -20.09 -11.09 15.71
C THR A 137 -19.24 -9.83 15.64
N TYR A 138 -18.10 -9.88 16.31
CA TYR A 138 -17.06 -8.84 16.26
C TYR A 138 -16.04 -9.23 15.21
N THR A 139 -15.90 -8.39 14.18
CA THR A 139 -14.96 -8.59 13.07
C THR A 139 -13.89 -7.51 13.12
N TYR A 140 -12.64 -7.90 13.06
CA TYR A 140 -11.49 -7.01 13.15
C TYR A 140 -10.85 -6.84 11.77
N LEU A 141 -10.61 -5.59 11.39
CA LEU A 141 -9.83 -5.29 10.20
C LEU A 141 -8.34 -5.54 10.46
N PRO A 142 -7.60 -6.10 9.50
CA PRO A 142 -6.16 -6.23 9.64
C PRO A 142 -5.51 -4.84 9.73
N TYR A 143 -4.39 -4.77 10.42
CA TYR A 143 -3.72 -3.52 10.73
C TYR A 143 -2.20 -3.65 10.61
N LEU A 144 -1.55 -2.66 10.01
CA LEU A 144 -0.09 -2.59 9.92
C LEU A 144 0.47 -1.65 11.00
N ILE A 145 1.51 -2.11 11.68
CA ILE A 145 2.21 -1.32 12.69
C ILE A 145 3.72 -1.45 12.54
N SER A 146 4.41 -0.31 12.61
CA SER A 146 5.87 -0.28 12.70
C SER A 146 6.33 -0.48 14.13
N LEU A 147 7.36 -1.26 14.33
CA LEU A 147 8.10 -1.39 15.57
C LEU A 147 9.60 -1.13 15.28
N PRO A 148 10.20 -0.06 15.84
CA PRO A 148 9.61 0.91 16.75
C PRO A 148 8.65 1.88 16.07
N GLN A 149 7.81 2.57 16.85
CA GLN A 149 7.10 3.76 16.42
C GLN A 149 7.93 5.00 16.78
N LYS A 150 8.39 5.73 15.76
CA LYS A 150 9.33 6.85 15.95
C LYS A 150 10.57 6.38 16.75
N THR A 151 10.68 6.78 18.00
CA THR A 151 11.78 6.41 18.91
C THR A 151 11.36 5.44 20.01
N SER A 152 10.06 5.04 20.05
CA SER A 152 9.55 4.14 21.09
C SER A 152 9.62 2.69 20.64
N TYR A 153 10.37 1.89 21.37
CA TYR A 153 10.46 0.43 21.19
C TYR A 153 9.39 -0.31 22.00
N ASP A 154 8.80 0.36 22.98
CA ASP A 154 7.63 -0.11 23.72
C ASP A 154 6.41 0.63 23.20
N VAL A 155 5.65 -0.05 22.35
CA VAL A 155 4.50 0.53 21.63
C VAL A 155 3.21 0.05 22.26
N SER A 156 2.32 0.98 22.56
CA SER A 156 0.97 0.68 23.07
C SER A 156 -0.06 1.35 22.18
N ILE A 157 -1.05 0.59 21.75
CA ILE A 157 -2.14 1.07 20.90
C ILE A 157 -3.49 0.55 21.38
N ASP A 158 -4.54 1.28 21.07
CA ASP A 158 -5.91 0.84 21.32
C ASP A 158 -6.38 -0.02 20.14
N PHE A 159 -6.77 -1.26 20.44
CA PHE A 159 -7.19 -2.26 19.45
C PHE A 159 -8.72 -2.31 19.36
N ILE A 160 -9.34 -1.19 19.00
CA ILE A 160 -10.80 -0.97 19.14
C ILE A 160 -11.58 -1.19 17.84
N LYS A 161 -10.95 -1.31 16.68
CA LYS A 161 -11.70 -1.25 15.42
C LYS A 161 -12.31 -2.59 15.04
N TYR A 162 -13.43 -2.91 15.66
CA TYR A 162 -14.41 -3.83 15.08
C TYR A 162 -15.51 -3.02 14.37
N SER A 163 -16.03 -3.54 13.27
CA SER A 163 -17.21 -2.97 12.63
C SER A 163 -18.39 -3.93 12.79
N GLU A 164 -19.50 -3.41 13.33
CA GLU A 164 -20.83 -4.02 13.11
C GLU A 164 -21.24 -3.66 11.69
N ILE A 165 -20.95 -4.51 10.71
CA ILE A 165 -21.38 -4.27 9.34
C ILE A 165 -22.62 -5.12 9.08
N ARG A 166 -23.72 -4.46 8.81
CA ARG A 166 -25.01 -5.10 8.50
C ARG A 166 -25.06 -5.70 7.09
N SER A 167 -24.31 -5.16 6.17
CA SER A 167 -24.05 -5.78 4.86
C SER A 167 -22.79 -5.18 4.24
N HIS A 168 -21.98 -6.02 3.63
CA HIS A 168 -20.75 -5.59 2.96
C HIS A 168 -20.71 -6.15 1.55
N GLU A 169 -20.43 -5.30 0.58
CA GLU A 169 -20.29 -5.68 -0.82
C GLU A 169 -18.81 -5.98 -1.13
N TYR A 170 -18.59 -7.07 -1.83
CA TYR A 170 -17.28 -7.45 -2.35
C TYR A 170 -17.34 -7.49 -3.86
N LYS A 171 -16.26 -7.06 -4.50
CA LYS A 171 -16.11 -7.13 -5.94
C LYS A 171 -14.70 -7.54 -6.31
N ILE A 172 -14.57 -8.45 -7.27
CA ILE A 172 -13.32 -8.77 -7.92
C ILE A 172 -13.42 -8.29 -9.37
N VAL A 173 -12.40 -7.59 -9.85
CA VAL A 173 -12.30 -7.14 -11.23
C VAL A 173 -10.95 -7.55 -11.79
N LYS A 174 -10.94 -8.11 -12.99
CA LYS A 174 -9.75 -8.47 -13.71
C LYS A 174 -9.44 -7.46 -14.80
N HIS A 175 -8.19 -7.00 -14.83
CA HIS A 175 -7.66 -6.16 -15.90
C HIS A 175 -6.52 -6.87 -16.62
N TRP A 176 -6.50 -6.75 -17.96
CA TRP A 176 -5.47 -7.31 -18.81
C TRP A 176 -4.60 -6.20 -19.41
N LYS A 177 -3.29 -6.45 -19.46
CA LYS A 177 -2.30 -5.66 -20.18
C LYS A 177 -1.58 -6.60 -21.14
N ASP A 178 -2.20 -6.83 -22.30
CA ASP A 178 -1.82 -7.91 -23.21
C ASP A 178 -0.60 -7.59 -24.09
N ASN A 179 -0.27 -6.30 -24.26
CA ASN A 179 0.83 -5.87 -25.13
C ASN A 179 0.76 -6.46 -26.56
N GLY A 180 -0.47 -6.63 -27.08
CA GLY A 180 -0.72 -7.22 -28.39
C GLY A 180 -0.81 -8.76 -28.42
N ASN A 181 -0.76 -9.41 -27.27
CA ASN A 181 -1.04 -10.84 -27.11
C ASN A 181 -2.52 -11.08 -26.76
N THR A 182 -2.96 -12.33 -26.85
CA THR A 182 -4.29 -12.75 -26.41
C THR A 182 -4.21 -13.34 -25.01
N HIS A 183 -5.18 -12.99 -24.17
CA HIS A 183 -5.32 -13.56 -22.83
C HIS A 183 -6.33 -14.73 -22.83
N PRO A 184 -6.34 -15.56 -21.78
CA PRO A 184 -7.33 -16.63 -21.61
C PRO A 184 -8.77 -16.09 -21.48
N ASP A 185 -9.74 -16.86 -21.96
CA ASP A 185 -11.16 -16.52 -21.83
C ASP A 185 -11.64 -16.56 -20.38
N SER A 186 -10.92 -17.25 -19.50
CA SER A 186 -11.22 -17.31 -18.07
C SER A 186 -9.98 -17.51 -17.23
N ILE A 187 -10.08 -17.12 -15.95
CA ILE A 187 -9.09 -17.36 -14.89
C ILE A 187 -9.79 -17.86 -13.64
N GLU A 188 -9.04 -18.48 -12.75
CA GLU A 188 -9.51 -18.88 -11.43
C GLU A 188 -8.88 -18.04 -10.32
N VAL A 189 -9.72 -17.62 -9.38
CA VAL A 189 -9.34 -16.84 -8.19
C VAL A 189 -9.84 -17.59 -6.97
N GLU A 190 -8.94 -17.85 -6.03
CA GLU A 190 -9.23 -18.45 -4.74
C GLU A 190 -9.60 -17.35 -3.74
N LEU A 191 -10.73 -17.52 -3.06
CA LEU A 191 -11.22 -16.65 -2.00
C LEU A 191 -10.98 -17.32 -0.65
N TYR A 192 -10.34 -16.61 0.28
CA TYR A 192 -10.00 -17.10 1.60
C TYR A 192 -10.64 -16.26 2.71
N ASP A 193 -11.04 -16.93 3.80
CA ASP A 193 -11.28 -16.34 5.12
C ASP A 193 -10.20 -16.83 6.07
N GLY A 194 -9.29 -15.94 6.45
CA GLY A 194 -8.05 -16.33 7.12
C GLY A 194 -7.23 -17.30 6.23
N SER A 195 -6.95 -18.48 6.74
CA SER A 195 -6.28 -19.58 6.02
C SER A 195 -7.25 -20.56 5.34
N THR A 196 -8.55 -20.38 5.52
CA THR A 196 -9.57 -21.31 4.99
C THR A 196 -9.98 -20.89 3.58
N LEU A 197 -9.84 -21.80 2.62
CA LEU A 197 -10.38 -21.62 1.28
C LEU A 197 -11.91 -21.67 1.34
N VAL A 198 -12.55 -20.53 1.03
CA VAL A 198 -14.02 -20.42 1.03
C VAL A 198 -14.59 -20.87 -0.32
N LYS A 199 -13.97 -20.41 -1.40
CA LYS A 199 -14.48 -20.66 -2.75
C LYS A 199 -13.39 -20.42 -3.80
N THR A 200 -13.43 -21.19 -4.90
CA THR A 200 -12.75 -20.82 -6.15
C THR A 200 -13.76 -20.14 -7.07
N ILE A 201 -13.41 -18.98 -7.58
CA ILE A 201 -14.25 -18.14 -8.44
C ILE A 201 -13.62 -18.12 -9.82
N THR A 202 -14.44 -18.39 -10.85
CA THR A 202 -14.04 -18.23 -12.24
C THR A 202 -14.42 -16.82 -12.69
N LEU A 203 -13.46 -16.09 -13.24
CA LEU A 203 -13.67 -14.80 -13.91
C LEU A 203 -13.50 -15.02 -15.41
N ASP A 204 -14.51 -14.72 -16.19
CA ASP A 204 -14.54 -14.97 -17.63
C ASP A 204 -14.98 -13.74 -18.44
N ALA A 205 -14.79 -13.84 -19.75
CA ALA A 205 -15.12 -12.77 -20.69
C ALA A 205 -16.64 -12.51 -20.77
N GLU A 206 -17.47 -13.53 -20.58
CA GLU A 206 -18.93 -13.41 -20.62
C GLU A 206 -19.45 -12.51 -19.50
N HIS A 207 -18.79 -12.56 -18.33
CA HIS A 207 -19.09 -11.73 -17.15
C HIS A 207 -18.16 -10.53 -17.02
N ASN A 208 -17.51 -10.09 -18.12
CA ASN A 208 -16.56 -8.97 -18.12
C ASN A 208 -15.43 -9.12 -17.10
N TYR A 209 -15.01 -10.34 -16.82
CA TYR A 209 -13.99 -10.67 -15.83
C TYR A 209 -14.25 -10.04 -14.46
N ALA A 210 -15.51 -10.01 -14.03
CA ALA A 210 -15.91 -9.45 -12.74
C ALA A 210 -16.81 -10.42 -11.97
N TYR A 211 -16.70 -10.39 -10.65
CA TYR A 211 -17.55 -11.14 -9.74
C TYR A 211 -17.85 -10.28 -8.52
N SER A 212 -19.11 -10.24 -8.08
CA SER A 212 -19.51 -9.51 -6.87
C SER A 212 -20.46 -10.32 -6.01
N TRP A 213 -20.38 -10.13 -4.70
CA TRP A 213 -21.28 -10.74 -3.73
C TRP A 213 -21.48 -9.81 -2.54
N LYS A 214 -22.46 -10.13 -1.70
CA LYS A 214 -22.73 -9.43 -0.44
C LYS A 214 -22.76 -10.40 0.71
N THR A 215 -22.38 -9.93 1.88
CA THR A 215 -22.51 -10.65 3.14
C THR A 215 -23.31 -9.80 4.13
N GLU A 216 -23.98 -10.42 5.09
CA GLU A 216 -24.73 -9.72 6.14
C GLU A 216 -23.82 -8.96 7.11
N LYS A 217 -22.55 -9.33 7.13
CA LYS A 217 -21.50 -8.68 7.95
C LYS A 217 -20.20 -8.61 7.14
N ALA A 218 -19.33 -7.67 7.47
CA ALA A 218 -17.99 -7.65 6.89
C ALA A 218 -17.20 -8.88 7.32
N ILE A 219 -16.56 -9.50 6.33
CA ILE A 219 -15.64 -10.61 6.51
C ILE A 219 -14.31 -10.18 5.88
N ASN A 220 -13.21 -10.41 6.57
CA ASN A 220 -11.89 -10.06 6.06
C ASN A 220 -11.40 -11.09 5.04
N TYR A 221 -12.05 -11.11 3.89
CA TYR A 221 -11.62 -11.96 2.80
C TYR A 221 -10.29 -11.49 2.21
N SER A 222 -9.57 -12.43 1.66
CA SER A 222 -8.42 -12.21 0.81
C SER A 222 -8.56 -13.06 -0.45
N ILE A 223 -7.89 -12.65 -1.53
CA ILE A 223 -7.93 -13.37 -2.79
C ILE A 223 -6.52 -13.74 -3.25
N LYS A 224 -6.44 -14.86 -3.97
CA LYS A 224 -5.22 -15.29 -4.66
C LYS A 224 -5.57 -15.75 -6.07
N GLU A 225 -4.98 -15.13 -7.09
CA GLU A 225 -5.11 -15.61 -8.46
C GLU A 225 -4.30 -16.89 -8.66
N LYS A 226 -4.87 -17.89 -9.28
CA LYS A 226 -4.10 -19.03 -9.77
C LYS A 226 -3.19 -18.61 -10.92
N ASN A 227 -2.02 -19.24 -11.02
CA ASN A 227 -1.01 -18.87 -12.01
C ASN A 227 -1.56 -18.89 -13.45
N VAL A 228 -1.42 -17.75 -14.13
CA VAL A 228 -1.81 -17.58 -15.53
C VAL A 228 -0.55 -17.62 -16.39
N LYS A 229 -0.43 -18.65 -17.23
CA LYS A 229 0.75 -18.84 -18.08
C LYS A 229 0.96 -17.64 -19.02
N GLY A 230 2.18 -17.12 -19.07
CA GLY A 230 2.55 -15.98 -19.93
C GLY A 230 2.20 -14.61 -19.33
N TYR A 231 1.71 -14.56 -18.11
CA TYR A 231 1.34 -13.31 -17.42
C TYR A 231 1.95 -13.21 -16.03
N LYS A 232 2.22 -11.98 -15.64
CA LYS A 232 2.53 -11.61 -14.25
C LYS A 232 1.30 -10.93 -13.67
N GLY A 233 0.66 -11.58 -12.68
CA GLY A 233 -0.49 -11.05 -11.94
C GLY A 233 -0.06 -10.17 -10.77
N ILE A 234 -0.81 -9.11 -10.55
CA ILE A 234 -0.67 -8.20 -9.40
C ILE A 234 -2.05 -7.92 -8.85
N VAL A 235 -2.21 -8.05 -7.54
CA VAL A 235 -3.45 -7.75 -6.82
C VAL A 235 -3.32 -6.44 -6.09
N SER A 236 -4.31 -5.56 -6.23
CA SER A 236 -4.51 -4.38 -5.40
C SER A 236 -5.89 -4.40 -4.76
N THR A 237 -6.02 -3.82 -3.58
CA THR A 237 -7.27 -3.81 -2.81
C THR A 237 -7.62 -2.40 -2.41
N SER A 238 -8.91 -2.06 -2.56
CA SER A 238 -9.51 -0.85 -2.02
C SER A 238 -10.70 -1.24 -1.14
N SER A 239 -10.81 -0.66 0.05
CA SER A 239 -11.87 -1.01 1.00
C SER A 239 -12.34 0.19 1.79
N ASN A 240 -13.68 0.27 1.97
CA ASN A 240 -14.34 1.19 2.89
C ASN A 240 -15.32 0.42 3.79
N ASP A 241 -16.14 1.12 4.58
CA ASP A 241 -17.02 0.50 5.57
C ASP A 241 -18.12 -0.41 4.97
N SER A 242 -18.47 -0.25 3.70
CA SER A 242 -19.56 -0.99 3.04
C SER A 242 -19.13 -1.80 1.83
N LYS A 243 -17.90 -1.61 1.34
CA LYS A 243 -17.43 -2.23 0.11
C LYS A 243 -15.93 -2.55 0.16
N THR A 244 -15.57 -3.73 -0.36
CA THR A 244 -14.20 -4.10 -0.68
C THR A 244 -14.11 -4.47 -2.16
N GLU A 245 -13.17 -3.86 -2.88
CA GLU A 245 -12.89 -4.16 -4.28
C GLU A 245 -11.46 -4.67 -4.44
N TYR A 246 -11.34 -5.82 -5.08
CA TYR A 246 -10.07 -6.43 -5.45
C TYR A 246 -9.87 -6.24 -6.95
N ILE A 247 -8.73 -5.70 -7.34
CA ILE A 247 -8.36 -5.49 -8.74
C ILE A 247 -7.16 -6.36 -9.04
N ILE A 248 -7.33 -7.31 -9.96
CA ILE A 248 -6.26 -8.18 -10.44
C ILE A 248 -5.80 -7.64 -11.79
N THR A 249 -4.55 -7.24 -11.91
CA THR A 249 -3.97 -6.79 -13.17
C THR A 249 -2.93 -7.79 -13.65
N ASN A 250 -3.16 -8.42 -14.82
CA ASN A 250 -2.18 -9.27 -15.45
C ASN A 250 -1.50 -8.54 -16.61
N THR A 251 -0.18 -8.54 -16.58
CA THR A 251 0.66 -7.98 -17.64
C THR A 251 1.34 -9.13 -18.37
N SER A 252 1.21 -9.19 -19.70
CA SER A 252 1.92 -10.16 -20.52
C SER A 252 3.43 -10.02 -20.34
N ILE A 253 4.11 -11.14 -20.05
CA ILE A 253 5.56 -11.21 -19.95
C ILE A 253 6.21 -11.53 -21.29
N ASP A 254 5.42 -11.93 -22.28
CA ASP A 254 5.93 -12.19 -23.63
C ASP A 254 6.20 -10.86 -24.34
N THR A 255 7.35 -10.77 -24.99
CA THR A 255 7.64 -9.65 -25.89
C THR A 255 6.60 -9.66 -27.00
N PRO A 256 6.01 -8.51 -27.36
CA PRO A 256 5.06 -8.44 -28.46
C PRO A 256 5.67 -9.09 -29.70
N LYS A 257 4.97 -10.04 -30.31
CA LYS A 257 5.31 -10.53 -31.64
C LYS A 257 5.07 -9.37 -32.62
N ASN A 258 6.09 -8.52 -32.75
CA ASN A 258 6.08 -7.44 -33.73
C ASN A 258 6.11 -8.03 -35.14
N ASN A 259 4.93 -8.35 -35.68
CA ASN A 259 4.75 -8.63 -37.10
C ASN A 259 4.21 -7.41 -37.88
N THR A 260 4.34 -6.22 -37.30
CA THR A 260 4.20 -4.98 -38.08
C THR A 260 5.34 -4.06 -37.64
N GLN A 261 6.27 -3.82 -38.54
CA GLN A 261 7.09 -2.61 -38.48
C GLN A 261 6.10 -1.44 -38.38
N VAL A 262 5.81 -1.00 -37.17
CA VAL A 262 5.25 0.34 -37.00
C VAL A 262 6.34 1.24 -37.55
N LYS A 263 6.13 1.79 -38.74
CA LYS A 263 6.91 2.91 -39.24
C LYS A 263 6.83 3.96 -38.13
N THR A 264 7.84 3.96 -37.27
CA THR A 264 8.03 4.99 -36.24
C THR A 264 7.97 6.32 -36.94
N GLY A 265 6.95 7.02 -36.62
CA GLY A 265 6.52 8.34 -36.96
C GLY A 265 7.44 9.17 -37.83
N ASP A 266 6.81 9.68 -38.84
CA ASP A 266 7.27 10.84 -39.59
C ASP A 266 7.87 11.89 -38.63
N MET A 267 9.19 11.88 -38.50
CA MET A 267 9.95 12.84 -37.70
C MET A 267 9.70 14.29 -38.13
N THR A 268 9.20 14.51 -39.36
CA THR A 268 8.81 15.80 -39.91
C THR A 268 7.71 16.49 -39.11
N ARG A 269 6.77 15.71 -38.54
CA ARG A 269 5.70 16.31 -37.71
C ARG A 269 6.18 16.73 -36.33
N ILE A 270 7.12 16.01 -35.72
CA ILE A 270 7.68 16.42 -34.42
C ILE A 270 8.45 17.74 -34.55
N GLN A 271 9.21 17.92 -35.60
CA GLN A 271 9.91 19.20 -35.85
C GLN A 271 8.92 20.36 -36.06
N HIS A 272 7.78 20.13 -36.71
CA HIS A 272 6.73 21.14 -36.86
C HIS A 272 6.08 21.53 -35.53
N TYR A 273 5.80 20.56 -34.65
CA TYR A 273 5.25 20.86 -33.32
C TYR A 273 6.28 21.52 -32.41
N LEU A 274 7.55 21.12 -32.46
CA LEU A 274 8.64 21.78 -31.73
C LEU A 274 8.84 23.21 -32.18
N SER A 275 8.79 23.52 -33.50
CA SER A 275 8.90 24.89 -34.02
C SER A 275 7.69 25.75 -33.64
N LEU A 276 6.47 25.16 -33.62
CA LEU A 276 5.26 25.85 -33.16
C LEU A 276 5.31 26.17 -31.66
N MET A 277 5.80 25.23 -30.81
CA MET A 277 5.98 25.49 -29.38
C MET A 277 7.04 26.55 -29.11
N CYS A 278 8.15 26.55 -29.80
CA CYS A 278 9.18 27.59 -29.69
C CYS A 278 8.65 28.96 -30.16
N GLY A 279 7.87 29.02 -31.24
CA GLY A 279 7.21 30.22 -31.73
C GLY A 279 6.20 30.81 -30.74
N ALA A 280 5.35 29.97 -30.15
CA ALA A 280 4.37 30.38 -29.14
C ALA A 280 5.06 30.91 -27.87
N GLY A 281 6.15 30.28 -27.44
CA GLY A 281 6.94 30.73 -26.29
C GLY A 281 7.57 32.13 -26.50
N LEU A 282 8.10 32.37 -27.68
CA LEU A 282 8.66 33.69 -28.04
C LEU A 282 7.59 34.78 -28.08
N ILE A 283 6.39 34.49 -28.60
CA ILE A 283 5.28 35.45 -28.63
C ILE A 283 4.82 35.79 -27.19
N LEU A 284 4.76 34.81 -26.27
CA LEU A 284 4.41 35.06 -24.88
C LEU A 284 5.46 35.92 -24.15
N ILE A 285 6.74 35.73 -24.45
CA ILE A 285 7.82 36.52 -23.87
C ILE A 285 7.74 37.96 -24.40
N LEU A 286 7.49 38.17 -25.70
CA LEU A 286 7.34 39.49 -26.31
C LEU A 286 6.09 40.22 -25.79
N LEU A 287 4.96 39.54 -25.65
CA LEU A 287 3.75 40.12 -25.05
C LEU A 287 3.96 40.48 -23.57
N GLY A 288 4.64 39.60 -22.81
CA GLY A 288 4.97 39.86 -21.40
C GLY A 288 5.90 41.07 -21.23
N SER A 289 6.85 41.29 -22.15
CA SER A 289 7.73 42.47 -22.15
C SER A 289 6.99 43.76 -22.56
N PHE A 290 6.03 43.66 -23.49
CA PHE A 290 5.20 44.80 -23.91
C PHE A 290 4.28 45.30 -22.78
N ILE A 291 3.64 44.37 -22.07
CA ILE A 291 2.76 44.68 -20.91
C ILE A 291 3.56 45.29 -19.75
N ARG A 292 4.84 44.96 -19.62
CA ARG A 292 5.72 45.52 -18.59
C ARG A 292 6.19 46.95 -18.96
N TYR A 293 6.31 47.28 -20.26
CA TYR A 293 6.72 48.58 -20.74
C TYR A 293 5.60 49.62 -20.64
N GLU A 294 4.33 49.23 -20.62
CA GLU A 294 3.17 50.12 -20.47
C GLU A 294 2.83 50.44 -18.99
N LYS A 295 3.54 49.86 -18.02
CA LYS A 295 3.30 50.06 -16.57
C LYS A 295 4.37 50.87 -15.85
N ASP A 296 5.42 51.30 -16.54
CA ASP A 296 6.45 52.23 -16.07
C ASP A 296 6.29 53.58 -16.81
#